data_c2a9038bcf5d0e170c17503e90e69b4b
#
_entry.id   c2a9038bcf5d0e170c17503e90e69b4b
#
_cell.length_a   1.000
_cell.length_b   1.000
_cell.length_c   1.000
_cell.angle_alpha   90.00
_cell.angle_beta   90.00
_cell.angle_gamma   90.00
#
_symmetry.space_group_name_H-M   'P 1'
#
loop_
_entity.id
_entity.type
_entity.pdbx_description
1 polymer ?
#
loop_
_entity_poly.entity_id
_entity_poly.type
_entity_poly.pdbx_seq_one_letter_code
_entity_poly.pdbx_strand_id
1 'polypeptide(L)'
;ALQRVKEAAEKAKVELSSTFETEINLPFITADTTGPKHLVAKITRSALEQMIEPIVKKTFTSCRRALKDAGKKPADINQVVLVGGSTRIPKVAEEVKKFFKQEPNQSVNPDEVVALGAAVQGGVLSGEVSDILLLDVTPLSLGIETLGGVVTKLINRNTTIPARKTELFSTAADNQSSVEVHVLQGERQMVVDNR
;
A
#
# COMPACT_ATOMS: atom_id res chain seq x y z
N ALA A 1 -12.49 4.23 -26.98
CA ALA A 1 -12.26 2.76 -26.97
C ALA A 1 -11.56 2.29 -25.72
N LEU A 2 -10.34 2.75 -25.42
CA LEU A 2 -9.52 2.26 -24.30
C LEU A 2 -10.22 2.41 -22.94
N GLN A 3 -10.88 3.53 -22.66
CA GLN A 3 -11.59 3.76 -21.42
C GLN A 3 -12.72 2.73 -21.21
N ARG A 4 -13.51 2.44 -22.25
CA ARG A 4 -14.58 1.42 -22.21
C ARG A 4 -14.02 0.03 -21.91
N VAL A 5 -12.84 -0.31 -22.45
CA VAL A 5 -12.17 -1.59 -22.17
C VAL A 5 -11.73 -1.65 -20.72
N LYS A 6 -11.15 -0.57 -20.18
CA LYS A 6 -10.75 -0.51 -18.75
C LYS A 6 -11.94 -0.69 -17.81
N GLU A 7 -13.04 0.00 -18.07
CA GLU A 7 -14.26 -0.10 -17.26
C GLU A 7 -14.86 -1.52 -17.31
N ALA A 8 -14.92 -2.12 -18.51
CA ALA A 8 -15.40 -3.48 -18.66
C ALA A 8 -14.46 -4.51 -17.99
N ALA A 9 -13.15 -4.31 -18.06
CA ALA A 9 -12.18 -5.17 -17.38
C ALA A 9 -12.30 -5.05 -15.84
N GLU A 10 -12.51 -3.84 -15.30
CA GLU A 10 -12.75 -3.63 -13.87
C GLU A 10 -14.03 -4.32 -13.41
N LYS A 11 -15.12 -4.17 -14.19
CA LYS A 11 -16.37 -4.85 -13.93
C LYS A 11 -16.18 -6.39 -13.95
N ALA A 12 -15.52 -6.92 -14.95
CA ALA A 12 -15.22 -8.36 -15.05
C ALA A 12 -14.39 -8.85 -13.86
N LYS A 13 -13.38 -8.09 -13.44
CA LYS A 13 -12.58 -8.39 -12.24
C LYS A 13 -13.47 -8.50 -10.99
N VAL A 14 -14.40 -7.58 -10.78
CA VAL A 14 -15.32 -7.61 -9.64
C VAL A 14 -16.25 -8.83 -9.72
N GLU A 15 -16.84 -9.10 -10.88
CA GLU A 15 -17.73 -10.25 -11.09
C GLU A 15 -17.01 -11.58 -10.84
N LEU A 16 -15.74 -11.71 -11.27
CA LEU A 16 -14.94 -12.91 -11.07
C LEU A 16 -14.57 -13.18 -9.61
N SER A 17 -14.82 -12.25 -8.70
CA SER A 17 -14.71 -12.51 -7.25
C SER A 17 -15.84 -13.41 -6.74
N SER A 18 -17.00 -13.42 -7.41
CA SER A 18 -18.18 -14.23 -7.04
C SER A 18 -18.50 -15.32 -8.06
N THR A 19 -18.23 -15.11 -9.36
CA THR A 19 -18.48 -16.07 -10.44
C THR A 19 -17.20 -16.74 -10.92
N PHE A 20 -17.32 -17.88 -11.60
CA PHE A 20 -16.17 -18.60 -12.18
C PHE A 20 -15.80 -18.12 -13.58
N GLU A 21 -16.73 -17.50 -14.30
CA GLU A 21 -16.48 -16.89 -15.61
C GLU A 21 -17.38 -15.67 -15.81
N THR A 22 -16.97 -14.79 -16.69
CA THR A 22 -17.74 -13.64 -17.14
C THR A 22 -17.42 -13.33 -18.59
N GLU A 23 -18.27 -12.54 -19.25
CA GLU A 23 -18.10 -12.10 -20.62
C GLU A 23 -17.98 -10.57 -20.69
N ILE A 24 -16.91 -10.10 -21.33
CA ILE A 24 -16.79 -8.71 -21.74
C ILE A 24 -17.40 -8.60 -23.14
N ASN A 25 -18.45 -7.79 -23.27
CA ASN A 25 -19.11 -7.53 -24.55
C ASN A 25 -19.17 -6.02 -24.77
N LEU A 26 -18.35 -5.52 -25.70
CA LEU A 26 -18.26 -4.11 -26.06
C LEU A 26 -18.56 -3.94 -27.55
N PRO A 27 -19.84 -3.75 -27.89
CA PRO A 27 -20.22 -3.48 -29.26
C PRO A 27 -19.69 -2.12 -29.72
N PHE A 28 -19.36 -2.01 -31.02
CA PHE A 28 -18.89 -0.79 -31.66
C PHE A 28 -17.67 -0.17 -30.93
N ILE A 29 -16.67 -1.00 -30.62
CA ILE A 29 -15.47 -0.54 -29.91
C ILE A 29 -14.58 0.34 -30.81
N THR A 30 -14.56 0.02 -32.08
CA THR A 30 -13.89 0.78 -33.14
C THR A 30 -14.56 0.51 -34.49
N ALA A 31 -14.13 1.18 -35.55
CA ALA A 31 -14.52 0.93 -36.93
C ALA A 31 -13.29 1.01 -37.83
N ASP A 32 -13.28 0.21 -38.89
CA ASP A 32 -12.30 0.29 -39.98
C ASP A 32 -13.00 0.28 -41.35
N THR A 33 -12.25 0.12 -42.44
CA THR A 33 -12.78 0.08 -43.81
C THR A 33 -13.75 -1.06 -44.06
N THR A 34 -13.76 -2.10 -43.21
CA THR A 34 -14.67 -3.25 -43.29
C THR A 34 -15.93 -3.09 -42.44
N GLY A 35 -16.05 -1.96 -41.69
CA GLY A 35 -17.20 -1.65 -40.84
C GLY A 35 -16.91 -1.63 -39.35
N PRO A 36 -17.96 -1.62 -38.51
CA PRO A 36 -17.83 -1.58 -37.07
C PRO A 36 -17.26 -2.88 -36.52
N LYS A 37 -16.39 -2.74 -35.51
CA LYS A 37 -15.78 -3.86 -34.77
C LYS A 37 -16.34 -3.95 -33.36
N HIS A 38 -16.48 -5.17 -32.90
CA HIS A 38 -16.96 -5.51 -31.55
C HIS A 38 -15.87 -6.27 -30.80
N LEU A 39 -15.76 -6.03 -29.50
CA LEU A 39 -14.92 -6.84 -28.63
C LEU A 39 -15.80 -7.74 -27.78
N VAL A 40 -15.70 -9.05 -27.99
CA VAL A 40 -16.33 -10.06 -27.15
C VAL A 40 -15.25 -10.98 -26.63
N ALA A 41 -15.11 -11.10 -25.32
CA ALA A 41 -14.10 -11.94 -24.67
C ALA A 41 -14.69 -12.61 -23.43
N LYS A 42 -14.53 -13.92 -23.34
CA LYS A 42 -14.81 -14.66 -22.10
C LYS A 42 -13.56 -14.74 -21.24
N ILE A 43 -13.71 -14.48 -19.96
CA ILE A 43 -12.63 -14.53 -18.99
C ILE A 43 -13.06 -15.40 -17.83
N THR A 44 -12.21 -16.34 -17.45
CA THR A 44 -12.43 -17.19 -16.27
C THR A 44 -11.70 -16.64 -15.06
N ARG A 45 -12.20 -16.95 -13.86
CA ARG A 45 -11.51 -16.66 -12.60
C ARG A 45 -10.07 -17.20 -12.60
N SER A 46 -9.87 -18.43 -13.05
CA SER A 46 -8.55 -19.06 -13.14
C SER A 46 -7.58 -18.26 -14.02
N ALA A 47 -8.04 -17.75 -15.17
CA ALA A 47 -7.23 -16.91 -16.03
C ALA A 47 -6.85 -15.58 -15.35
N LEU A 48 -7.80 -14.93 -14.67
CA LEU A 48 -7.53 -13.74 -13.88
C LEU A 48 -6.51 -14.03 -12.77
N GLU A 49 -6.70 -15.11 -12.00
CA GLU A 49 -5.81 -15.50 -10.91
C GLU A 49 -4.38 -15.74 -11.38
N GLN A 50 -4.20 -16.38 -12.53
CA GLN A 50 -2.87 -16.56 -13.15
C GLN A 50 -2.22 -15.21 -13.52
N MET A 51 -3.00 -14.28 -14.07
CA MET A 51 -2.47 -12.95 -14.44
C MET A 51 -2.05 -12.13 -13.21
N ILE A 52 -2.80 -12.21 -12.11
CA ILE A 52 -2.52 -11.41 -10.90
C ILE A 52 -1.54 -12.09 -9.93
N GLU A 53 -1.28 -13.38 -10.06
CA GLU A 53 -0.42 -14.14 -9.14
C GLU A 53 0.96 -13.48 -8.89
N PRO A 54 1.70 -13.00 -9.92
CA PRO A 54 2.97 -12.32 -9.69
C PRO A 54 2.81 -11.03 -8.87
N ILE A 55 1.67 -10.33 -9.02
CA ILE A 55 1.37 -9.09 -8.28
C ILE A 55 1.09 -9.43 -6.81
N VAL A 56 0.23 -10.43 -6.58
CA VAL A 56 -0.09 -10.90 -5.22
C VAL A 56 1.16 -11.38 -4.51
N LYS A 57 2.03 -12.16 -5.17
CA LYS A 57 3.30 -12.62 -4.58
C LYS A 57 4.23 -11.48 -4.16
N LYS A 58 4.26 -10.36 -4.89
CA LYS A 58 5.05 -9.18 -4.51
C LYS A 58 4.61 -8.58 -3.17
N THR A 59 3.33 -8.64 -2.81
CA THR A 59 2.83 -8.08 -1.54
C THR A 59 3.46 -8.77 -0.32
N PHE A 60 3.76 -10.07 -0.42
CA PHE A 60 4.41 -10.82 0.67
C PHE A 60 5.85 -10.39 0.97
N THR A 61 6.49 -9.66 0.06
CA THR A 61 7.79 -9.03 0.37
C THR A 61 7.62 -7.98 1.46
N SER A 62 6.56 -7.17 1.38
CA SER A 62 6.22 -6.19 2.41
C SER A 62 5.81 -6.86 3.72
N CYS A 63 5.01 -7.94 3.65
CA CYS A 63 4.63 -8.72 4.84
C CYS A 63 5.86 -9.28 5.57
N ARG A 64 6.80 -9.90 4.83
CA ARG A 64 8.04 -10.43 5.41
C ARG A 64 8.89 -9.34 6.04
N ARG A 65 8.96 -8.16 5.41
CA ARG A 65 9.70 -7.01 5.95
C ARG A 65 9.07 -6.52 7.25
N ALA A 66 7.75 -6.36 7.27
CA ALA A 66 7.02 -5.93 8.46
C ALA A 66 7.20 -6.92 9.63
N LEU A 67 7.08 -8.23 9.36
CA LEU A 67 7.33 -9.27 10.37
C LEU A 67 8.76 -9.22 10.89
N LYS A 68 9.75 -9.07 10.00
CA LYS A 68 11.15 -8.95 10.37
C LYS A 68 11.41 -7.72 11.24
N ASP A 69 10.84 -6.57 10.87
CA ASP A 69 10.99 -5.32 11.62
C ASP A 69 10.35 -5.41 13.01
N ALA A 70 9.25 -6.16 13.13
CA ALA A 70 8.58 -6.44 14.40
C ALA A 70 9.23 -7.57 15.23
N GLY A 71 10.24 -8.27 14.70
CA GLY A 71 10.84 -9.44 15.34
C GLY A 71 9.87 -10.62 15.49
N LYS A 72 8.87 -10.71 14.58
CA LYS A 72 7.79 -11.71 14.62
C LYS A 72 7.89 -12.69 13.46
N LYS A 73 7.36 -13.89 13.68
CA LYS A 73 7.14 -14.91 12.63
C LYS A 73 5.66 -14.93 12.26
N PRO A 74 5.29 -15.47 11.09
CA PRO A 74 3.87 -15.61 10.70
C PRO A 74 3.03 -16.32 11.77
N ALA A 75 3.60 -17.32 12.48
CA ALA A 75 2.92 -18.07 13.53
C ALA A 75 2.68 -17.27 14.81
N ASP A 76 3.38 -16.15 15.03
CA ASP A 76 3.23 -15.28 16.19
C ASP A 76 2.08 -14.27 16.01
N ILE A 77 1.46 -14.23 14.84
CA ILE A 77 0.37 -13.32 14.50
C ILE A 77 -0.94 -13.94 14.99
N ASN A 78 -1.62 -13.26 15.88
CA ASN A 78 -2.89 -13.72 16.46
C ASN A 78 -4.04 -13.63 15.43
N GLN A 79 -4.05 -12.59 14.59
CA GLN A 79 -5.12 -12.36 13.64
C GLN A 79 -4.61 -11.59 12.41
N VAL A 80 -5.10 -11.99 11.24
CA VAL A 80 -4.87 -11.29 9.97
C VAL A 80 -6.19 -10.73 9.49
N VAL A 81 -6.30 -9.43 9.38
CA VAL A 81 -7.50 -8.73 8.91
C VAL A 81 -7.28 -8.26 7.49
N LEU A 82 -8.18 -8.61 6.57
CA LEU A 82 -8.14 -8.17 5.18
C LEU A 82 -8.89 -6.86 5.01
N VAL A 83 -8.22 -5.86 4.42
CA VAL A 83 -8.78 -4.55 4.15
C VAL A 83 -8.50 -4.12 2.70
N GLY A 84 -9.39 -3.27 2.15
CA GLY A 84 -9.33 -2.81 0.77
C GLY A 84 -10.04 -3.74 -0.21
N GLY A 85 -10.71 -3.17 -1.21
CA GLY A 85 -11.58 -3.90 -2.16
C GLY A 85 -10.89 -5.04 -2.91
N SER A 86 -9.58 -4.92 -3.19
CA SER A 86 -8.81 -5.99 -3.85
C SER A 86 -8.68 -7.28 -3.02
N THR A 87 -8.89 -7.23 -1.71
CA THR A 87 -8.86 -8.41 -0.85
C THR A 87 -10.11 -9.28 -0.99
N ARG A 88 -11.13 -8.80 -1.71
CA ARG A 88 -12.30 -9.61 -2.11
C ARG A 88 -11.97 -10.67 -3.15
N ILE A 89 -10.84 -10.56 -3.82
CA ILE A 89 -10.38 -11.56 -4.79
C ILE A 89 -10.01 -12.86 -4.05
N PRO A 90 -10.64 -14.01 -4.37
CA PRO A 90 -10.42 -15.27 -3.65
C PRO A 90 -8.95 -15.67 -3.55
N LYS A 91 -8.18 -15.46 -4.62
CA LYS A 91 -6.74 -15.76 -4.67
C LYS A 91 -5.94 -15.01 -3.61
N VAL A 92 -6.32 -13.78 -3.27
CA VAL A 92 -5.64 -13.00 -2.22
C VAL A 92 -5.85 -13.66 -0.86
N ALA A 93 -7.08 -14.01 -0.52
CA ALA A 93 -7.39 -14.67 0.75
C ALA A 93 -6.69 -16.04 0.86
N GLU A 94 -6.67 -16.82 -0.22
CA GLU A 94 -5.99 -18.12 -0.29
C GLU A 94 -4.48 -17.99 -0.04
N GLU A 95 -3.82 -17.05 -0.71
CA GLU A 95 -2.37 -16.85 -0.56
C GLU A 95 -2.01 -16.30 0.83
N VAL A 96 -2.85 -15.43 1.41
CA VAL A 96 -2.70 -14.94 2.78
C VAL A 96 -2.82 -16.10 3.78
N LYS A 97 -3.84 -16.95 3.62
CA LYS A 97 -4.01 -18.17 4.42
C LYS A 97 -2.78 -19.08 4.35
N LYS A 98 -2.24 -19.31 3.15
CA LYS A 98 -1.02 -20.11 2.96
C LYS A 98 0.18 -19.50 3.67
N PHE A 99 0.33 -18.18 3.60
CA PHE A 99 1.47 -17.47 4.17
C PHE A 99 1.45 -17.46 5.71
N PHE A 100 0.30 -17.12 6.31
CA PHE A 100 0.14 -17.02 7.76
C PHE A 100 -0.30 -18.33 8.42
N LYS A 101 -0.67 -19.35 7.62
CA LYS A 101 -1.20 -20.65 8.08
C LYS A 101 -2.45 -20.52 8.98
N GLN A 102 -3.23 -19.49 8.77
CA GLN A 102 -4.49 -19.23 9.47
C GLN A 102 -5.51 -18.58 8.55
N GLU A 103 -6.80 -18.72 8.86
CA GLU A 103 -7.86 -18.06 8.12
C GLU A 103 -7.79 -16.54 8.35
N PRO A 104 -7.78 -15.74 7.27
CA PRO A 104 -7.87 -14.30 7.43
C PRO A 104 -9.26 -13.90 7.90
N ASN A 105 -9.30 -12.92 8.80
CA ASN A 105 -10.55 -12.33 9.28
C ASN A 105 -11.15 -11.43 8.18
N GLN A 106 -12.40 -11.70 7.83
CA GLN A 106 -13.20 -10.96 6.85
C GLN A 106 -14.48 -10.39 7.47
N SER A 107 -14.54 -10.28 8.80
CA SER A 107 -15.73 -9.79 9.52
C SER A 107 -15.98 -8.28 9.33
N VAL A 108 -14.96 -7.54 8.92
CA VAL A 108 -15.07 -6.10 8.64
C VAL A 108 -15.34 -5.87 7.15
N ASN A 109 -16.11 -4.83 6.82
CA ASN A 109 -16.27 -4.41 5.44
C ASN A 109 -14.93 -3.85 4.91
N PRO A 110 -14.26 -4.51 3.97
CA PRO A 110 -12.94 -4.12 3.52
C PRO A 110 -12.91 -2.78 2.78
N ASP A 111 -14.05 -2.29 2.29
CA ASP A 111 -14.14 -1.01 1.57
C ASP A 111 -14.31 0.19 2.52
N GLU A 112 -14.91 -0.02 3.69
CA GLU A 112 -15.31 1.04 4.62
C GLU A 112 -14.42 1.12 5.87
N VAL A 113 -13.77 0.03 6.25
CA VAL A 113 -13.06 -0.09 7.53
C VAL A 113 -11.97 0.97 7.72
N VAL A 114 -11.33 1.41 6.63
CA VAL A 114 -10.30 2.47 6.69
C VAL A 114 -10.92 3.82 7.03
N ALA A 115 -12.08 4.14 6.44
CA ALA A 115 -12.81 5.37 6.74
C ALA A 115 -13.35 5.37 8.19
N LEU A 116 -13.86 4.22 8.66
CA LEU A 116 -14.27 4.04 10.05
C LEU A 116 -13.09 4.21 11.01
N GLY A 117 -11.94 3.62 10.70
CA GLY A 117 -10.71 3.79 11.48
C GLY A 117 -10.24 5.24 11.53
N ALA A 118 -10.31 5.96 10.41
CA ALA A 118 -9.98 7.38 10.36
C ALA A 118 -10.93 8.23 11.22
N ALA A 119 -12.23 7.91 11.22
CA ALA A 119 -13.21 8.59 12.07
C ALA A 119 -12.93 8.35 13.57
N VAL A 120 -12.62 7.11 13.95
CA VAL A 120 -12.23 6.77 15.34
C VAL A 120 -10.97 7.54 15.74
N GLN A 121 -9.95 7.59 14.87
CA GLN A 121 -8.72 8.35 15.11
C GLN A 121 -9.00 9.86 15.26
N GLY A 122 -9.92 10.40 14.46
CA GLY A 122 -10.41 11.78 14.61
C GLY A 122 -10.99 12.02 15.99
N GLY A 123 -11.84 11.11 16.47
CA GLY A 123 -12.42 11.16 17.83
C GLY A 123 -11.38 11.06 18.95
N VAL A 124 -10.33 10.26 18.76
CA VAL A 124 -9.20 10.19 19.70
C VAL A 124 -8.44 11.52 19.74
N LEU A 125 -8.16 12.11 18.57
CA LEU A 125 -7.45 13.39 18.48
C LEU A 125 -8.24 14.57 19.03
N SER A 126 -9.58 14.55 18.89
CA SER A 126 -10.47 15.58 19.48
C SER A 126 -10.71 15.39 20.98
N GLY A 127 -10.33 14.26 21.55
CA GLY A 127 -10.55 13.91 22.95
C GLY A 127 -11.96 13.37 23.25
N GLU A 128 -12.77 13.10 22.23
CA GLU A 128 -14.10 12.49 22.38
C GLU A 128 -14.04 11.00 22.67
N VAL A 129 -12.96 10.34 22.25
CA VAL A 129 -12.67 8.93 22.49
C VAL A 129 -11.39 8.83 23.32
N SER A 130 -11.47 8.31 24.54
CA SER A 130 -10.35 8.26 25.48
C SER A 130 -9.89 6.85 25.84
N ASP A 131 -10.67 5.85 25.51
CA ASP A 131 -10.44 4.44 25.87
C ASP A 131 -9.67 3.64 24.81
N ILE A 132 -9.32 4.30 23.70
CA ILE A 132 -8.51 3.72 22.63
C ILE A 132 -7.19 4.47 22.52
N LEU A 133 -6.08 3.75 22.64
CA LEU A 133 -4.74 4.27 22.35
C LEU A 133 -4.27 3.75 21.00
N LEU A 134 -4.18 4.65 20.02
CA LEU A 134 -3.54 4.37 18.75
C LEU A 134 -2.15 5.02 18.71
N LEU A 135 -1.13 4.21 18.52
CA LEU A 135 0.24 4.65 18.30
C LEU A 135 0.62 4.35 16.86
N ASP A 136 1.05 5.37 16.16
CA ASP A 136 1.57 5.25 14.80
C ASP A 136 3.09 5.41 14.78
N VAL A 137 3.72 5.07 13.67
CA VAL A 137 5.18 5.13 13.50
C VAL A 137 5.57 5.77 12.17
N THR A 138 6.76 6.33 12.12
CA THR A 138 7.35 6.79 10.86
C THR A 138 7.64 5.61 9.94
N PRO A 139 7.10 5.56 8.71
CA PRO A 139 7.34 4.44 7.78
C PRO A 139 8.75 4.45 7.19
N LEU A 140 9.38 5.61 7.11
CA LEU A 140 10.73 5.83 6.62
C LEU A 140 11.47 6.78 7.55
N SER A 141 12.81 6.70 7.56
CA SER A 141 13.65 7.65 8.30
C SER A 141 13.53 9.04 7.72
N LEU A 142 13.55 10.05 8.60
CA LEU A 142 13.63 11.46 8.26
C LEU A 142 15.04 11.94 8.55
N GLY A 143 15.61 12.70 7.65
CA GLY A 143 16.94 13.24 7.78
C GLY A 143 17.10 14.56 7.04
N ILE A 144 18.28 15.10 7.09
CA ILE A 144 18.68 16.31 6.36
C ILE A 144 19.90 16.03 5.49
N GLU A 145 20.03 16.79 4.43
CA GLU A 145 21.23 16.81 3.62
C GLU A 145 22.38 17.44 4.42
N THR A 146 23.54 16.79 4.37
CA THR A 146 24.77 17.26 4.93
C THR A 146 25.86 17.33 3.87
N LEU A 147 27.02 17.86 4.21
CA LEU A 147 28.14 18.07 3.29
C LEU A 147 28.43 16.81 2.46
N GLY A 148 28.57 16.99 1.13
CA GLY A 148 28.82 15.88 0.18
C GLY A 148 27.57 15.18 -0.32
N GLY A 149 26.38 15.72 -0.12
CA GLY A 149 25.12 15.14 -0.60
C GLY A 149 24.72 13.85 0.15
N VAL A 150 25.15 13.74 1.41
CA VAL A 150 24.85 12.60 2.29
C VAL A 150 23.66 12.92 3.17
N VAL A 151 22.78 11.94 3.41
CA VAL A 151 21.64 12.09 4.32
C VAL A 151 22.05 11.71 5.74
N THR A 152 21.97 12.68 6.66
CA THR A 152 22.08 12.43 8.10
C THR A 152 20.69 12.18 8.66
N LYS A 153 20.42 10.95 9.12
CA LYS A 153 19.13 10.55 9.69
C LYS A 153 18.98 11.15 11.09
N LEU A 154 17.87 11.83 11.32
CA LEU A 154 17.50 12.42 12.61
C LEU A 154 16.46 11.57 13.34
N ILE A 155 15.42 11.13 12.63
CA ILE A 155 14.37 10.26 13.16
C ILE A 155 14.40 8.98 12.36
N ASN A 156 14.66 7.87 13.01
CA ASN A 156 14.70 6.58 12.35
C ASN A 156 13.30 6.07 11.99
N ARG A 157 13.19 5.26 10.94
CA ARG A 157 11.94 4.54 10.64
C ARG A 157 11.49 3.73 11.84
N ASN A 158 10.19 3.48 11.93
CA ASN A 158 9.54 2.79 13.05
C ASN A 158 9.64 3.54 14.39
N THR A 159 9.99 4.83 14.38
CA THR A 159 9.88 5.68 15.58
C THR A 159 8.42 6.04 15.80
N THR A 160 7.92 5.81 17.02
CA THR A 160 6.55 6.17 17.41
C THR A 160 6.35 7.68 17.30
N ILE A 161 5.23 8.09 16.75
CA ILE A 161 4.83 9.50 16.61
C ILE A 161 3.77 9.88 17.66
N PRO A 162 3.78 11.16 18.14
CA PRO A 162 4.64 12.27 17.72
C PRO A 162 6.09 12.11 18.20
N ALA A 163 7.04 12.48 17.33
CA ALA A 163 8.47 12.44 17.64
C ALA A 163 9.13 13.80 17.35
N ARG A 164 10.10 14.15 18.18
CA ARG A 164 10.90 15.36 18.02
C ARG A 164 12.37 15.03 18.17
N LYS A 165 13.20 15.53 17.27
CA LYS A 165 14.66 15.41 17.34
C LYS A 165 15.29 16.76 17.07
N THR A 166 16.30 17.11 17.87
CA THR A 166 17.12 18.31 17.69
C THR A 166 18.57 17.86 17.62
N GLU A 167 19.29 18.36 16.62
CA GLU A 167 20.70 18.10 16.43
C GLU A 167 21.42 19.44 16.14
N LEU A 168 22.68 19.52 16.52
CA LEU A 168 23.54 20.67 16.24
C LEU A 168 24.41 20.35 15.03
N PHE A 169 24.46 21.27 14.09
CA PHE A 169 25.31 21.21 12.92
C PHE A 169 26.13 22.47 12.84
N SER A 170 27.36 22.35 12.32
CA SER A 170 28.22 23.48 12.00
C SER A 170 28.04 23.90 10.55
N THR A 171 28.35 25.16 10.27
CA THR A 171 28.41 25.66 8.88
C THR A 171 29.63 25.07 8.15
N ALA A 172 29.54 24.96 6.82
CA ALA A 172 30.61 24.41 5.99
C ALA A 172 31.77 25.37 5.79
N ALA A 173 31.54 26.68 6.01
CA ALA A 173 32.56 27.73 5.87
C ALA A 173 32.41 28.77 6.97
N ASP A 174 33.54 29.47 7.28
CA ASP A 174 33.53 30.58 8.20
C ASP A 174 32.72 31.76 7.66
N ASN A 175 32.01 32.46 8.56
CA ASN A 175 31.13 33.60 8.24
C ASN A 175 29.96 33.28 7.29
N GLN A 176 29.54 32.03 7.20
CA GLN A 176 28.34 31.64 6.43
C GLN A 176 27.10 32.24 7.10
N SER A 177 26.40 33.13 6.40
CA SER A 177 25.24 33.89 6.93
C SER A 177 23.88 33.17 6.74
N SER A 178 23.83 32.13 5.91
CA SER A 178 22.62 31.38 5.64
C SER A 178 22.89 29.89 5.44
N VAL A 179 21.92 29.05 5.78
CA VAL A 179 21.96 27.63 5.59
C VAL A 179 20.65 27.19 4.91
N GLU A 180 20.75 26.45 3.83
CA GLU A 180 19.61 25.76 3.23
C GLU A 180 19.44 24.43 3.94
N VAL A 181 18.23 24.17 4.46
CA VAL A 181 17.89 22.91 5.13
C VAL A 181 17.05 22.08 4.19
N HIS A 182 17.67 21.07 3.58
CA HIS A 182 16.98 20.12 2.73
C HIS A 182 16.57 18.89 3.55
N VAL A 183 15.26 18.76 3.80
CA VAL A 183 14.67 17.64 4.57
C VAL A 183 14.31 16.52 3.62
N LEU A 184 14.69 15.31 3.98
CA LEU A 184 14.55 14.13 3.14
C LEU A 184 13.93 12.97 3.93
N GLN A 185 13.22 12.12 3.20
CA GLN A 185 12.63 10.90 3.73
C GLN A 185 13.16 9.69 2.95
N GLY A 186 13.67 8.68 3.64
CA GLY A 186 14.17 7.47 3.02
C GLY A 186 15.26 6.76 3.81
N GLU A 187 15.74 5.65 3.22
CA GLU A 187 16.73 4.78 3.85
C GLU A 187 18.10 4.80 3.14
N ARG A 188 18.20 5.47 2.00
CA ARG A 188 19.43 5.51 1.20
C ARG A 188 20.41 6.53 1.78
N GLN A 189 21.70 6.30 1.53
CA GLN A 189 22.78 7.16 2.02
C GLN A 189 22.83 8.49 1.28
N MET A 190 22.59 8.47 -0.04
CA MET A 190 22.73 9.66 -0.88
C MET A 190 21.39 10.38 -1.03
N VAL A 191 21.44 11.72 -1.06
CA VAL A 191 20.28 12.60 -1.24
C VAL A 191 19.48 12.24 -2.49
N VAL A 192 20.14 12.03 -3.62
CA VAL A 192 19.51 11.74 -4.93
C VAL A 192 18.67 10.46 -4.94
N ASP A 193 18.89 9.57 -3.99
CA ASP A 193 18.19 8.30 -3.87
C ASP A 193 17.02 8.33 -2.88
N ASN A 194 16.73 9.46 -2.26
CA ASN A 194 15.68 9.69 -1.28
C ASN A 194 14.68 10.74 -1.77
N ARG A 195 13.63 10.97 -1.02
CA ARG A 195 12.56 11.94 -1.33
C ARG A 195 12.48 13.03 -0.28
#